data_794ccce63b34c038314828e7ff675b3b
#
_entry.id   794ccce63b34c038314828e7ff675b3b
#
_cell.length_a   1.000
_cell.length_b   1.000
_cell.length_c   1.000
_cell.angle_alpha   90.00
_cell.angle_beta   90.00
_cell.angle_gamma   90.00
#
_symmetry.space_group_name_H-M   'P 1'
#
loop_
_entity.id
_entity.type
_entity.pdbx_description
1 polymer ?
#
loop_
_entity_poly.entity_id
_entity_poly.type
_entity_poly.pdbx_seq_one_letter_code
_entity_poly.pdbx_strand_id
1 'polypeptide(L)'
;MSAEPEWLAWARALQAIAQTGFAFTRDPYDTERYEMLRDLAARIAAARTGADQPHLVDLFTRETGYATPKIDVRAAAFNAAGEILMVREVMDAGRWTLPGGWADVGVTPAENAVKEAREETGFDVRVRKVAAVWDRTRQGHQPQFFSAQKLFFLCDIVGGAAATSLETSEVAFFAEGAVPPDLSLGRVLPHQIGRMFAHWRDSSLPTEFD
;
A
#
# COMPACT_ATOMS: atom_id res chain seq x y z
N MET A 1 2.58 10.19 15.86
CA MET A 1 2.56 8.88 15.18
C MET A 1 2.82 7.82 16.22
N SER A 2 1.95 6.82 16.40
CA SER A 2 2.22 5.71 17.33
C SER A 2 3.25 4.80 16.65
N ALA A 3 4.35 4.51 17.34
CA ALA A 3 5.30 3.50 16.90
C ALA A 3 4.56 2.17 16.71
N GLU A 4 5.03 1.36 15.75
CA GLU A 4 4.47 0.01 15.56
C GLU A 4 4.61 -0.79 16.87
N PRO A 5 3.53 -1.44 17.35
CA PRO A 5 3.63 -2.26 18.54
C PRO A 5 4.61 -3.42 18.35
N GLU A 6 5.53 -3.64 19.27
CA GLU A 6 6.54 -4.71 19.18
C GLU A 6 5.92 -6.10 18.96
N TRP A 7 4.80 -6.38 19.65
CA TRP A 7 4.11 -7.67 19.51
C TRP A 7 3.68 -7.95 18.05
N LEU A 8 3.33 -6.89 17.27
CA LEU A 8 2.93 -7.04 15.88
C LEU A 8 4.14 -7.35 15.00
N ALA A 9 5.27 -6.67 15.26
CA ALA A 9 6.53 -6.96 14.57
C ALA A 9 6.97 -8.42 14.83
N TRP A 10 6.85 -8.89 16.09
CA TRP A 10 7.18 -10.27 16.44
C TRP A 10 6.24 -11.29 15.78
N ALA A 11 4.92 -11.06 15.83
CA ALA A 11 3.94 -11.96 15.23
C ALA A 11 4.15 -12.06 13.71
N ARG A 12 4.42 -10.91 13.04
CA ARG A 12 4.73 -10.87 11.61
C ARG A 12 6.02 -11.62 11.28
N ALA A 13 7.08 -11.43 12.06
CA ALA A 13 8.34 -12.13 11.87
C ALA A 13 8.19 -13.64 12.02
N LEU A 14 7.50 -14.10 13.06
CA LEU A 14 7.22 -15.53 13.28
C LEU A 14 6.40 -16.13 12.12
N GLN A 15 5.35 -15.43 11.66
CA GLN A 15 4.56 -15.87 10.51
C GLN A 15 5.40 -15.93 9.23
N ALA A 16 6.25 -14.93 8.96
CA ALA A 16 7.10 -14.91 7.78
C ALA A 16 8.13 -16.06 7.79
N ILE A 17 8.70 -16.38 8.95
CA ILE A 17 9.61 -17.53 9.13
C ILE A 17 8.86 -18.83 8.85
N ALA A 18 7.67 -19.00 9.44
CA ALA A 18 6.86 -20.21 9.25
C ALA A 18 6.47 -20.38 7.77
N GLN A 19 5.91 -19.33 7.13
CA GLN A 19 5.50 -19.35 5.72
C GLN A 19 6.67 -19.71 4.80
N THR A 20 7.83 -19.06 4.98
CA THR A 20 9.03 -19.34 4.19
C THR A 20 9.54 -20.74 4.47
N GLY A 21 9.52 -21.20 5.72
CA GLY A 21 9.92 -22.54 6.10
C GLY A 21 9.08 -23.61 5.40
N PHE A 22 7.76 -23.48 5.41
CA PHE A 22 6.85 -24.40 4.68
C PHE A 22 7.13 -24.48 3.18
N ALA A 23 7.55 -23.36 2.57
CA ALA A 23 7.84 -23.35 1.14
C ALA A 23 9.06 -24.20 0.74
N PHE A 24 10.00 -24.44 1.67
CA PHE A 24 11.27 -25.08 1.36
C PHE A 24 11.52 -26.39 2.10
N THR A 25 10.89 -26.61 3.27
CA THR A 25 11.11 -27.84 4.04
C THR A 25 10.53 -29.06 3.35
N ARG A 26 11.21 -30.21 3.54
CA ARG A 26 10.70 -31.54 3.24
C ARG A 26 10.77 -32.47 4.45
N ASP A 27 11.25 -31.94 5.56
CA ASP A 27 11.41 -32.68 6.81
C ASP A 27 10.13 -32.53 7.66
N PRO A 28 9.51 -33.65 8.11
CA PRO A 28 8.30 -33.57 8.92
C PRO A 28 8.52 -32.92 10.28
N TYR A 29 9.70 -33.05 10.87
CA TYR A 29 10.02 -32.37 12.13
C TYR A 29 10.17 -30.86 11.98
N ASP A 30 10.68 -30.39 10.85
CA ASP A 30 10.71 -28.97 10.54
C ASP A 30 9.29 -28.44 10.26
N THR A 31 8.47 -29.22 9.56
CA THR A 31 7.06 -28.89 9.34
C THR A 31 6.34 -28.63 10.68
N GLU A 32 6.49 -29.52 11.65
CA GLU A 32 5.92 -29.38 12.99
C GLU A 32 6.42 -28.09 13.68
N ARG A 33 7.72 -27.78 13.58
CA ARG A 33 8.30 -26.54 14.13
C ARG A 33 7.70 -25.28 13.49
N TYR A 34 7.48 -25.28 12.18
CA TYR A 34 6.86 -24.15 11.48
C TYR A 34 5.37 -24.00 11.81
N GLU A 35 4.65 -25.10 12.05
CA GLU A 35 3.28 -25.06 12.59
C GLU A 35 3.27 -24.41 13.97
N MET A 36 4.18 -24.79 14.86
CA MET A 36 4.30 -24.16 16.17
C MET A 36 4.60 -22.66 16.09
N LEU A 37 5.45 -22.21 15.16
CA LEU A 37 5.75 -20.80 14.95
C LEU A 37 4.53 -20.03 14.45
N ARG A 38 3.78 -20.58 13.47
CA ARG A 38 2.53 -20.00 12.97
C ARG A 38 1.48 -19.89 14.07
N ASP A 39 1.30 -20.93 14.86
CA ASP A 39 0.36 -20.93 15.96
C ASP A 39 0.74 -19.91 17.05
N LEU A 40 2.03 -19.77 17.34
CA LEU A 40 2.53 -18.76 18.28
C LEU A 40 2.24 -17.33 17.74
N ALA A 41 2.48 -17.08 16.45
CA ALA A 41 2.14 -15.81 15.82
C ALA A 41 0.64 -15.49 15.93
N ALA A 42 -0.22 -16.48 15.65
CA ALA A 42 -1.68 -16.34 15.77
C ALA A 42 -2.11 -16.09 17.22
N ARG A 43 -1.51 -16.78 18.21
CA ARG A 43 -1.77 -16.56 19.64
C ARG A 43 -1.39 -15.16 20.10
N ILE A 44 -0.22 -14.66 19.69
CA ILE A 44 0.21 -13.29 19.99
C ILE A 44 -0.79 -12.29 19.43
N ALA A 45 -1.21 -12.50 18.18
CA ALA A 45 -2.18 -11.64 17.50
C ALA A 45 -3.55 -11.66 18.20
N ALA A 46 -4.09 -12.86 18.48
CA ALA A 46 -5.37 -13.04 19.15
C ALA A 46 -5.39 -12.36 20.52
N ALA A 47 -4.34 -12.56 21.32
CA ALA A 47 -4.22 -11.97 22.65
C ALA A 47 -4.21 -10.42 22.65
N ARG A 48 -3.87 -9.79 21.55
CA ARG A 48 -3.74 -8.32 21.42
C ARG A 48 -4.88 -7.66 20.67
N THR A 49 -5.56 -8.40 19.80
CA THR A 49 -6.65 -7.87 18.97
C THR A 49 -8.03 -8.34 19.41
N GLY A 50 -8.12 -9.41 20.23
CA GLY A 50 -9.37 -10.09 20.54
C GLY A 50 -9.92 -10.93 19.39
N ALA A 51 -9.19 -11.07 18.28
CA ALA A 51 -9.58 -11.91 17.16
C ALA A 51 -9.53 -13.41 17.53
N ASP A 52 -10.36 -14.22 16.87
CA ASP A 52 -10.37 -15.67 17.05
C ASP A 52 -9.06 -16.29 16.54
N GLN A 53 -8.37 -17.05 17.40
CA GLN A 53 -7.08 -17.65 17.04
C GLN A 53 -7.19 -18.65 15.89
N PRO A 54 -8.14 -19.60 15.83
CA PRO A 54 -8.35 -20.48 14.68
C PRO A 54 -8.54 -19.73 13.37
N HIS A 55 -9.28 -18.63 13.37
CA HIS A 55 -9.46 -17.80 12.21
C HIS A 55 -8.13 -17.17 11.74
N LEU A 56 -7.30 -16.69 12.66
CA LEU A 56 -5.96 -16.16 12.34
C LEU A 56 -5.04 -17.24 11.77
N VAL A 57 -5.06 -18.46 12.33
CA VAL A 57 -4.30 -19.60 11.78
C VAL A 57 -4.74 -19.92 10.35
N ASP A 58 -6.05 -19.93 10.07
CA ASP A 58 -6.59 -20.14 8.72
C ASP A 58 -6.09 -19.05 7.76
N LEU A 59 -6.18 -17.77 8.14
CA LEU A 59 -5.66 -16.66 7.34
C LEU A 59 -4.17 -16.82 7.03
N PHE A 60 -3.35 -17.15 8.04
CA PHE A 60 -1.91 -17.34 7.85
C PHE A 60 -1.58 -18.57 6.99
N THR A 61 -2.42 -19.60 7.03
CA THR A 61 -2.23 -20.82 6.22
C THR A 61 -2.49 -20.57 4.74
N ARG A 62 -3.35 -19.61 4.39
CA ARG A 62 -3.64 -19.25 3.00
C ARG A 62 -2.48 -18.50 2.31
N GLU A 63 -1.60 -17.87 3.09
CA GLU A 63 -0.40 -17.24 2.56
C GLU A 63 0.69 -18.31 2.41
N THR A 64 1.11 -18.58 1.17
CA THR A 64 2.08 -19.63 0.83
C THR A 64 3.29 -19.08 0.07
N GLY A 65 4.33 -19.88 -0.08
CA GLY A 65 5.57 -19.47 -0.76
C GLY A 65 6.49 -18.61 0.11
N TYR A 66 7.53 -18.07 -0.48
CA TYR A 66 8.46 -17.18 0.21
C TYR A 66 7.74 -15.91 0.66
N ALA A 67 7.84 -15.58 1.95
CA ALA A 67 7.19 -14.38 2.50
C ALA A 67 7.88 -13.12 1.96
N THR A 68 7.16 -12.33 1.16
CA THR A 68 7.64 -11.06 0.59
C THR A 68 6.67 -9.92 0.94
N PRO A 69 7.15 -8.67 1.00
CA PRO A 69 6.26 -7.52 1.04
C PRO A 69 5.35 -7.48 -0.19
N LYS A 70 4.10 -7.09 -0.01
CA LYS A 70 3.20 -6.75 -1.11
C LYS A 70 3.62 -5.40 -1.73
N ILE A 71 3.30 -5.16 -2.98
CA ILE A 71 3.57 -3.90 -3.68
C ILE A 71 2.27 -3.12 -3.82
N ASP A 72 2.26 -1.89 -3.30
CA ASP A 72 1.18 -0.91 -3.47
C ASP A 72 1.70 0.22 -4.36
N VAL A 73 0.99 0.57 -5.43
CA VAL A 73 1.36 1.63 -6.36
C VAL A 73 0.44 2.82 -6.22
N ARG A 74 0.99 4.04 -6.30
CA ARG A 74 0.22 5.29 -6.26
C ARG A 74 0.64 6.21 -7.40
N ALA A 75 -0.35 6.71 -8.16
CA ALA A 75 -0.16 7.70 -9.21
C ALA A 75 -0.35 9.11 -8.63
N ALA A 76 0.74 9.86 -8.48
CA ALA A 76 0.69 11.29 -8.18
C ALA A 76 0.63 12.06 -9.51
N ALA A 77 -0.59 12.20 -10.04
CA ALA A 77 -0.84 12.84 -11.32
C ALA A 77 -1.21 14.32 -11.12
N PHE A 78 -0.60 15.19 -11.92
CA PHE A 78 -0.80 16.65 -11.85
C PHE A 78 -1.36 17.21 -13.14
N ASN A 79 -2.28 18.16 -13.00
CA ASN A 79 -2.73 18.97 -14.13
C ASN A 79 -1.77 20.13 -14.41
N ALA A 80 -2.03 20.91 -15.49
CA ALA A 80 -1.18 22.05 -15.87
C ALA A 80 -1.15 23.19 -14.85
N ALA A 81 -2.15 23.27 -13.96
CA ALA A 81 -2.20 24.25 -12.87
C ALA A 81 -1.38 23.81 -11.64
N GLY A 82 -0.82 22.60 -11.64
CA GLY A 82 -0.07 22.05 -10.51
C GLY A 82 -0.95 21.53 -9.39
N GLU A 83 -2.17 21.14 -9.71
CA GLU A 83 -3.08 20.52 -8.78
C GLU A 83 -2.99 18.99 -8.89
N ILE A 84 -2.99 18.30 -7.75
CA ILE A 84 -2.89 16.84 -7.68
C ILE A 84 -4.26 16.20 -7.84
N LEU A 85 -4.32 15.13 -8.65
CA LEU A 85 -5.50 14.31 -8.86
C LEU A 85 -5.71 13.39 -7.66
N MET A 86 -6.93 13.39 -7.12
CA MET A 86 -7.32 12.52 -6.02
C MET A 86 -8.70 11.91 -6.26
N VAL A 87 -8.97 10.80 -5.60
CA VAL A 87 -10.25 10.08 -5.65
C VAL A 87 -10.81 9.88 -4.25
N ARG A 88 -12.15 9.78 -4.15
CA ARG A 88 -12.85 9.34 -2.95
C ARG A 88 -13.09 7.85 -2.98
N GLU A 89 -12.47 7.14 -2.06
CA GLU A 89 -12.51 5.68 -1.92
C GLU A 89 -13.82 5.21 -1.28
N VAL A 90 -14.64 4.48 -2.00
CA VAL A 90 -15.94 3.95 -1.52
C VAL A 90 -15.73 3.03 -0.31
N MET A 91 -14.74 2.12 -0.39
CA MET A 91 -14.48 1.12 0.64
C MET A 91 -13.83 1.69 1.91
N ASP A 92 -13.41 2.96 1.90
CA ASP A 92 -12.86 3.65 3.07
C ASP A 92 -13.69 4.87 3.49
N ALA A 93 -15.00 4.69 3.55
CA ALA A 93 -15.96 5.69 4.01
C ALA A 93 -15.90 7.03 3.23
N GLY A 94 -15.58 6.99 1.95
CA GLY A 94 -15.48 8.17 1.08
C GLY A 94 -14.30 9.07 1.40
N ARG A 95 -13.19 8.54 1.92
CA ARG A 95 -11.97 9.32 2.18
C ARG A 95 -11.15 9.51 0.92
N TRP A 96 -10.41 10.62 0.89
CA TRP A 96 -9.57 10.97 -0.26
C TRP A 96 -8.25 10.22 -0.25
N THR A 97 -7.82 9.81 -1.43
CA THR A 97 -6.52 9.18 -1.66
C THR A 97 -5.97 9.52 -3.05
N LEU A 98 -4.69 9.20 -3.28
CA LEU A 98 -4.15 9.16 -4.63
C LEU A 98 -4.65 7.90 -5.34
N PRO A 99 -4.92 7.95 -6.65
CA PRO A 99 -5.25 6.76 -7.44
C PRO A 99 -4.19 5.69 -7.30
N GLY A 100 -4.61 4.42 -7.21
CA GLY A 100 -3.68 3.30 -7.10
C GLY A 100 -4.13 2.21 -6.15
N GLY A 101 -3.51 1.05 -6.27
CA GLY A 101 -3.85 -0.17 -5.55
C GLY A 101 -2.69 -1.14 -5.42
N TRP A 102 -3.02 -2.40 -5.21
CA TRP A 102 -2.05 -3.47 -5.22
C TRP A 102 -1.55 -3.72 -6.64
N ALA A 103 -0.24 -3.92 -6.80
CA ALA A 103 0.34 -4.22 -8.11
C ALA A 103 -0.11 -5.60 -8.59
N ASP A 104 -0.63 -5.66 -9.82
CA ASP A 104 -1.04 -6.89 -10.49
C ASP A 104 0.15 -7.72 -10.97
N VAL A 105 -0.02 -9.03 -11.00
CA VAL A 105 0.95 -9.95 -11.57
C VAL A 105 0.97 -9.82 -13.09
N GLY A 106 2.15 -9.81 -13.68
CA GLY A 106 2.32 -9.78 -15.14
C GLY A 106 2.36 -8.41 -15.78
N VAL A 107 2.22 -7.33 -14.98
CA VAL A 107 2.42 -5.94 -15.42
C VAL A 107 3.49 -5.27 -14.58
N THR A 108 4.16 -4.27 -15.12
CA THR A 108 5.12 -3.48 -14.35
C THR A 108 4.41 -2.58 -13.35
N PRO A 109 5.04 -2.21 -12.22
CA PRO A 109 4.44 -1.26 -11.28
C PRO A 109 4.05 0.08 -11.92
N ALA A 110 4.79 0.55 -12.93
CA ALA A 110 4.48 1.77 -13.64
C ALA A 110 3.21 1.62 -14.52
N GLU A 111 3.08 0.52 -15.26
CA GLU A 111 1.88 0.19 -16.02
C GLU A 111 0.66 0.03 -15.12
N ASN A 112 0.85 -0.59 -13.94
CA ASN A 112 -0.23 -0.72 -12.97
C ASN A 112 -0.69 0.66 -12.46
N ALA A 113 0.22 1.57 -12.14
CA ALA A 113 -0.14 2.93 -11.73
C ALA A 113 -0.92 3.70 -12.81
N VAL A 114 -0.58 3.50 -14.10
CA VAL A 114 -1.33 4.05 -15.25
C VAL A 114 -2.72 3.43 -15.36
N LYS A 115 -2.81 2.11 -15.23
CA LYS A 115 -4.08 1.35 -15.26
C LYS A 115 -5.01 1.84 -14.14
N GLU A 116 -4.54 1.86 -12.88
CA GLU A 116 -5.31 2.30 -11.73
C GLU A 116 -5.82 3.75 -11.90
N ALA A 117 -4.93 4.67 -12.34
CA ALA A 117 -5.34 6.04 -12.60
C ALA A 117 -6.47 6.10 -13.64
N ARG A 118 -6.40 5.30 -14.71
CA ARG A 118 -7.45 5.25 -15.74
C ARG A 118 -8.75 4.67 -15.20
N GLU A 119 -8.69 3.55 -14.47
CA GLU A 119 -9.87 2.84 -13.96
C GLU A 119 -10.58 3.63 -12.86
N GLU A 120 -9.82 4.27 -11.97
CA GLU A 120 -10.36 5.00 -10.82
C GLU A 120 -10.78 6.43 -11.13
N THR A 121 -10.20 7.06 -12.15
CA THR A 121 -10.38 8.50 -12.40
C THR A 121 -10.90 8.85 -13.78
N GLY A 122 -10.80 7.95 -14.76
CA GLY A 122 -11.08 8.22 -16.18
C GLY A 122 -10.00 9.03 -16.91
N PHE A 123 -8.94 9.48 -16.23
CA PHE A 123 -7.84 10.20 -16.87
C PHE A 123 -6.76 9.25 -17.39
N ASP A 124 -6.20 9.61 -18.55
CA ASP A 124 -4.99 8.99 -19.09
C ASP A 124 -3.77 9.69 -18.50
N VAL A 125 -2.87 8.93 -17.90
CA VAL A 125 -1.64 9.46 -17.31
C VAL A 125 -0.41 8.85 -17.96
N ARG A 126 0.69 9.59 -17.94
CA ARG A 126 2.01 9.14 -18.34
C ARG A 126 2.97 9.25 -17.18
N VAL A 127 3.57 8.13 -16.79
CA VAL A 127 4.60 8.10 -15.74
C VAL A 127 5.84 8.88 -16.21
N ARG A 128 6.32 9.79 -15.36
CA ARG A 128 7.58 10.52 -15.55
C ARG A 128 8.73 9.85 -14.84
N LYS A 129 8.52 9.46 -13.58
CA LYS A 129 9.53 8.83 -12.73
C LYS A 129 8.91 8.12 -11.53
N VAL A 130 9.69 7.25 -10.91
CA VAL A 130 9.44 6.82 -9.53
C VAL A 130 9.86 7.95 -8.61
N ALA A 131 8.91 8.55 -7.91
CA ALA A 131 9.18 9.62 -6.95
C ALA A 131 9.65 9.06 -5.61
N ALA A 132 9.04 7.96 -5.16
CA ALA A 132 9.41 7.34 -3.90
C ALA A 132 9.16 5.83 -3.87
N VAL A 133 9.97 5.13 -3.07
CA VAL A 133 9.80 3.73 -2.66
C VAL A 133 9.90 3.68 -1.16
N TRP A 134 8.78 3.50 -0.47
CA TRP A 134 8.71 3.60 0.98
C TRP A 134 8.11 2.36 1.63
N ASP A 135 8.72 1.89 2.71
CA ASP A 135 8.11 0.91 3.58
C ASP A 135 6.91 1.51 4.32
N ARG A 136 5.76 0.87 4.17
CA ARG A 136 4.50 1.34 4.75
C ARG A 136 4.60 1.61 6.25
N THR A 137 5.25 0.73 6.99
CA THR A 137 5.39 0.82 8.44
C THR A 137 6.31 1.97 8.85
N ARG A 138 7.45 2.13 8.15
CA ARG A 138 8.42 3.22 8.42
C ARG A 138 7.85 4.59 8.17
N GLN A 139 6.95 4.71 7.21
CA GLN A 139 6.24 5.96 6.91
C GLN A 139 5.17 6.33 7.95
N GLY A 140 4.83 5.45 8.88
CA GLY A 140 3.89 5.73 9.98
C GLY A 140 2.42 5.50 9.62
N HIS A 141 2.14 4.69 8.61
CA HIS A 141 0.79 4.18 8.39
C HIS A 141 0.33 3.30 9.55
N GLN A 142 -0.99 3.12 9.67
CA GLN A 142 -1.54 2.22 10.68
C GLN A 142 -0.93 0.82 10.55
N PRO A 143 -0.52 0.20 11.67
CA PRO A 143 0.08 -1.13 11.68
C PRO A 143 -0.84 -2.18 11.06
N GLN A 144 -0.26 -3.11 10.29
CA GLN A 144 -0.97 -4.23 9.65
C GLN A 144 -0.12 -5.52 9.73
N PHE A 145 -0.76 -6.69 9.61
CA PHE A 145 -0.08 -7.98 9.65
C PHE A 145 0.82 -8.27 8.44
N PHE A 146 0.57 -7.66 7.31
CA PHE A 146 1.43 -7.81 6.14
C PHE A 146 2.38 -6.61 5.98
N SER A 147 3.56 -6.86 5.43
CA SER A 147 4.46 -5.82 4.95
C SER A 147 4.05 -5.35 3.57
N ALA A 148 4.24 -4.07 3.29
CA ALA A 148 4.03 -3.52 1.94
C ALA A 148 5.05 -2.43 1.64
N GLN A 149 5.56 -2.47 0.40
CA GLN A 149 6.32 -1.38 -0.19
C GLN A 149 5.37 -0.51 -1.01
N LYS A 150 5.42 0.79 -0.79
CA LYS A 150 4.60 1.78 -1.50
C LYS A 150 5.45 2.49 -2.55
N LEU A 151 5.06 2.35 -3.81
CA LEU A 151 5.72 2.98 -4.94
C LEU A 151 4.88 4.16 -5.42
N PHE A 152 5.43 5.36 -5.30
CA PHE A 152 4.79 6.58 -5.78
C PHE A 152 5.37 6.98 -7.12
N PHE A 153 4.51 7.12 -8.12
CA PHE A 153 4.87 7.53 -9.46
C PHE A 153 4.43 8.96 -9.71
N LEU A 154 5.36 9.83 -10.06
CA LEU A 154 5.02 11.16 -10.59
C LEU A 154 4.50 11.00 -12.01
N CYS A 155 3.31 11.51 -12.28
CA CYS A 155 2.62 11.37 -13.57
C CYS A 155 2.16 12.72 -14.13
N ASP A 156 2.14 12.81 -15.47
CA ASP A 156 1.46 13.88 -16.20
C ASP A 156 0.10 13.38 -16.67
N ILE A 157 -0.92 14.23 -16.61
CA ILE A 157 -2.20 13.98 -17.29
C ILE A 157 -2.01 14.26 -18.78
N VAL A 158 -2.34 13.27 -19.61
CA VAL A 158 -2.16 13.36 -21.08
C VAL A 158 -3.47 13.25 -21.84
N GLY A 159 -4.59 12.94 -21.17
CA GLY A 159 -5.90 12.82 -21.79
C GLY A 159 -6.97 12.34 -20.82
N GLY A 160 -8.11 11.95 -21.36
CA GLY A 160 -9.24 11.46 -20.57
C GLY A 160 -10.09 12.58 -19.97
N ALA A 161 -11.05 12.20 -19.14
CA ALA A 161 -11.93 13.10 -18.41
C ALA A 161 -12.37 12.44 -17.12
N ALA A 162 -12.67 13.23 -16.09
CA ALA A 162 -13.11 12.71 -14.79
C ALA A 162 -14.29 11.75 -14.92
N ALA A 163 -14.12 10.55 -14.42
CA ALA A 163 -15.16 9.53 -14.34
C ALA A 163 -14.95 8.72 -13.05
N THR A 164 -16.02 8.48 -12.34
CA THR A 164 -16.03 7.61 -11.17
C THR A 164 -16.12 6.14 -11.58
N SER A 165 -15.78 5.25 -10.65
CA SER A 165 -15.85 3.79 -10.84
C SER A 165 -16.71 3.13 -9.76
N LEU A 166 -16.68 1.79 -9.69
CA LEU A 166 -17.29 1.07 -8.57
C LEU A 166 -16.52 1.31 -7.24
N GLU A 167 -15.25 1.65 -7.33
CA GLU A 167 -14.36 1.85 -6.18
C GLU A 167 -14.26 3.33 -5.76
N THR A 168 -14.57 4.26 -6.67
CA THR A 168 -14.42 5.70 -6.43
C THR A 168 -15.71 6.48 -6.66
N SER A 169 -16.12 7.26 -5.66
CA SER A 169 -17.36 8.05 -5.68
C SER A 169 -17.19 9.48 -6.18
N GLU A 170 -15.96 10.00 -6.18
CA GLU A 170 -15.63 11.35 -6.62
C GLU A 170 -14.19 11.43 -7.12
N VAL A 171 -13.95 12.29 -8.12
CA VAL A 171 -12.64 12.56 -8.71
C VAL A 171 -12.44 14.07 -8.73
N ALA A 172 -11.36 14.58 -8.16
CA ALA A 172 -11.09 16.00 -8.09
C ALA A 172 -9.60 16.34 -8.10
N PHE A 173 -9.30 17.60 -8.44
CA PHE A 173 -7.95 18.17 -8.36
C PHE A 173 -7.84 19.10 -7.17
N PHE A 174 -6.69 19.05 -6.49
CA PHE A 174 -6.44 19.90 -5.32
C PHE A 174 -5.09 20.58 -5.42
N ALA A 175 -5.06 21.89 -5.16
CA ALA A 175 -3.83 22.61 -4.89
C ALA A 175 -3.22 22.14 -3.56
N GLU A 176 -1.91 22.31 -3.36
CA GLU A 176 -1.19 21.82 -2.17
C GLU A 176 -1.84 22.27 -0.84
N GLY A 177 -2.24 23.53 -0.76
CA GLY A 177 -2.88 24.09 0.45
C GLY A 177 -4.38 23.77 0.58
N ALA A 178 -4.98 23.10 -0.40
CA ALA A 178 -6.40 22.76 -0.45
C ALA A 178 -6.66 21.25 -0.40
N VAL A 179 -5.63 20.43 -0.16
CA VAL A 179 -5.78 18.98 0.01
C VAL A 179 -6.71 18.70 1.19
N PRO A 180 -7.79 17.91 0.99
CA PRO A 180 -8.75 17.63 2.05
C PRO A 180 -8.11 16.94 3.27
N PRO A 181 -8.56 17.27 4.49
CA PRO A 181 -8.03 16.63 5.70
C PRO A 181 -8.52 15.21 5.93
N ASP A 182 -9.64 14.80 5.31
CA ASP A 182 -10.27 13.49 5.42
C ASP A 182 -9.60 12.46 4.49
N LEU A 183 -8.30 12.27 4.67
CA LEU A 183 -7.51 11.33 3.88
C LEU A 183 -7.71 9.88 4.31
N SER A 184 -7.63 8.96 3.35
CA SER A 184 -7.49 7.51 3.56
C SER A 184 -6.09 7.20 4.10
N LEU A 185 -5.88 7.36 5.41
CA LEU A 185 -4.57 7.22 6.07
C LEU A 185 -3.98 5.81 5.97
N GLY A 186 -4.79 4.82 5.64
CA GLY A 186 -4.32 3.48 5.26
C GLY A 186 -3.62 3.46 3.91
N ARG A 187 -3.93 4.41 3.01
CA ARG A 187 -3.45 4.47 1.63
C ARG A 187 -2.41 5.54 1.40
N VAL A 188 -2.65 6.76 1.89
CA VAL A 188 -1.74 7.90 1.72
C VAL A 188 -1.69 8.75 2.98
N LEU A 189 -0.55 9.37 3.26
CA LEU A 189 -0.35 10.27 4.39
C LEU A 189 -0.10 11.71 3.91
N PRO A 190 -0.45 12.72 4.71
CA PRO A 190 -0.29 14.13 4.33
C PRO A 190 1.13 14.48 3.87
N HIS A 191 2.15 14.01 4.59
CA HIS A 191 3.54 14.28 4.24
C HIS A 191 3.94 13.65 2.90
N GLN A 192 3.39 12.47 2.56
CA GLN A 192 3.65 11.80 1.28
C GLN A 192 3.09 12.63 0.12
N ILE A 193 1.88 13.19 0.27
CA ILE A 193 1.30 14.10 -0.72
C ILE A 193 2.17 15.35 -0.86
N GLY A 194 2.62 15.95 0.24
CA GLY A 194 3.53 17.10 0.22
C GLY A 194 4.84 16.81 -0.51
N ARG A 195 5.41 15.58 -0.37
CA ARG A 195 6.58 15.15 -1.13
C ARG A 195 6.29 15.05 -2.64
N MET A 196 5.09 14.60 -3.03
CA MET A 196 4.70 14.54 -4.44
C MET A 196 4.63 15.95 -5.06
N PHE A 197 4.11 16.95 -4.34
CA PHE A 197 4.17 18.34 -4.78
C PHE A 197 5.61 18.85 -4.94
N ALA A 198 6.53 18.48 -4.03
CA ALA A 198 7.94 18.82 -4.15
C ALA A 198 8.54 18.22 -5.43
N HIS A 199 8.30 16.94 -5.71
CA HIS A 199 8.75 16.27 -6.94
C HIS A 199 8.12 16.84 -8.21
N TRP A 200 6.90 17.34 -8.13
CA TRP A 200 6.26 18.02 -9.26
C TRP A 200 6.93 19.36 -9.58
N ARG A 201 7.24 20.18 -8.56
CA ARG A 201 7.95 21.46 -8.71
C ARG A 201 9.38 21.29 -9.19
N ASP A 202 10.05 20.27 -8.71
CA ASP A 202 11.43 19.94 -9.08
C ASP A 202 11.55 18.45 -9.43
N SER A 203 11.40 18.16 -10.71
CA SER A 203 11.50 16.78 -11.21
C SER A 203 12.93 16.20 -11.17
N SER A 204 13.94 17.01 -10.86
CA SER A 204 15.33 16.59 -10.71
C SER A 204 15.62 15.96 -9.34
N LEU A 205 14.72 16.12 -8.35
CA LEU A 205 14.87 15.47 -7.05
C LEU A 205 15.10 13.96 -7.23
N PRO A 206 16.03 13.36 -6.49
CA PRO A 206 16.25 11.92 -6.56
C PRO A 206 15.03 11.16 -6.06
N THR A 207 14.86 9.90 -6.50
CA THR A 207 13.87 9.00 -5.92
C THR A 207 14.11 8.84 -4.42
N GLU A 208 13.07 9.02 -3.62
CA GLU A 208 13.15 8.87 -2.16
C GLU A 208 12.94 7.42 -1.75
N PHE A 209 13.63 7.01 -0.68
CA PHE A 209 13.46 5.68 -0.07
C PHE A 209 13.79 5.73 1.42
N ASP A 210 13.37 4.70 2.20
CA ASP A 210 13.67 4.57 3.63
C ASP A 210 15.11 4.13 3.92
#